data_33df9c5a25eb78a2cc261c3d6fe6925b
#
_entry.id   33df9c5a25eb78a2cc261c3d6fe6925b
#
_cell.length_a   1.000
_cell.length_b   1.000
_cell.length_c   1.000
_cell.angle_alpha   90.00
_cell.angle_beta   90.00
_cell.angle_gamma   90.00
#
_symmetry.space_group_name_H-M   'P 1'
#
loop_
_entity.id
_entity.type
_entity.pdbx_description
1 polymer ?
#
loop_
_entity_poly.entity_id
_entity_poly.type
_entity_poly.pdbx_seq_one_letter_code
_entity_poly.pdbx_strand_id
1 'polypeptide(L)'
;MLTKIKGKKPDVVFYGGMDATGGPLLKQARELKIGAIFAFGDGACTDKMAELAGAAAEGMVCSQAGIPVQSSGKKFLDGYKAKFNIDPILYAPFTYDAAMLMIEAMKKADSTDPAKYLPALQAINFNGASGSIQFDEKGDRKDAEMTIFAMKEGKVAPFAIIKGGKSLTLDEYAALSAPAAAAPAAPAAAPAPAAAPAKQ
;
A
#
# COMPACT_ATOMS: atom_id res chain seq x y z
N MET A 1 -6.33 -1.49 32.59
CA MET A 1 -7.00 -1.80 31.29
C MET A 1 -6.85 -3.27 30.92
N LEU A 2 -5.65 -3.80 30.76
CA LEU A 2 -5.39 -5.20 30.35
C LEU A 2 -6.00 -6.26 31.25
N THR A 3 -6.03 -6.04 32.59
CA THR A 3 -6.69 -6.95 33.54
C THR A 3 -8.19 -7.10 33.25
N LYS A 4 -8.86 -6.01 32.87
CA LYS A 4 -10.28 -6.06 32.47
C LYS A 4 -10.48 -6.82 31.16
N ILE A 5 -9.57 -6.64 30.19
CA ILE A 5 -9.55 -7.37 28.92
C ILE A 5 -9.37 -8.87 29.19
N LYS A 6 -8.39 -9.24 30.01
CA LYS A 6 -8.18 -10.64 30.43
C LYS A 6 -9.44 -11.28 31.00
N GLY A 7 -10.15 -10.57 31.88
CA GLY A 7 -11.40 -11.08 32.49
C GLY A 7 -12.52 -11.36 31.48
N LYS A 8 -12.49 -10.69 30.33
CA LYS A 8 -13.47 -10.90 29.26
C LYS A 8 -13.12 -12.07 28.32
N LYS A 9 -11.88 -12.59 28.40
CA LYS A 9 -11.38 -13.72 27.58
C LYS A 9 -11.65 -13.54 26.08
N PRO A 10 -11.27 -12.42 25.46
CA PRO A 10 -11.52 -12.22 24.03
C PRO A 10 -10.64 -13.15 23.19
N ASP A 11 -11.12 -13.52 22.00
CA ASP A 11 -10.34 -14.24 20.99
C ASP A 11 -9.39 -13.30 20.25
N VAL A 12 -9.81 -12.05 20.03
CA VAL A 12 -9.05 -11.02 19.33
C VAL A 12 -9.08 -9.70 20.10
N VAL A 13 -7.95 -9.02 20.15
CA VAL A 13 -7.82 -7.65 20.67
C VAL A 13 -7.28 -6.77 19.56
N PHE A 14 -8.06 -5.77 19.14
CA PHE A 14 -7.59 -4.76 18.20
C PHE A 14 -7.05 -3.55 18.95
N TYR A 15 -5.88 -3.05 18.50
CA TYR A 15 -5.26 -1.84 19.02
C TYR A 15 -4.92 -0.87 17.89
N GLY A 16 -5.58 0.29 17.89
CA GLY A 16 -5.43 1.36 16.91
C GLY A 16 -4.42 2.41 17.33
N GLY A 17 -3.18 2.01 17.60
CA GLY A 17 -2.09 2.92 17.99
C GLY A 17 -0.80 2.63 17.25
N MET A 18 0.29 3.26 17.69
CA MET A 18 1.61 3.18 17.09
C MET A 18 2.46 2.11 17.75
N ASP A 19 3.55 1.69 17.10
CA ASP A 19 4.50 0.69 17.59
C ASP A 19 5.09 1.03 18.97
N ALA A 20 5.47 2.30 19.18
CA ALA A 20 6.05 2.76 20.45
C ALA A 20 5.17 2.48 21.69
N THR A 21 3.85 2.44 21.50
CA THR A 21 2.89 2.13 22.57
C THR A 21 2.33 0.72 22.45
N GLY A 22 2.20 0.20 21.22
CA GLY A 22 1.72 -1.15 20.92
C GLY A 22 2.67 -2.25 21.40
N GLY A 23 3.97 -2.08 21.23
CA GLY A 23 4.98 -3.04 21.66
C GLY A 23 4.93 -3.30 23.17
N PRO A 24 5.08 -2.27 24.04
CA PRO A 24 4.94 -2.42 25.48
C PRO A 24 3.58 -2.98 25.92
N LEU A 25 2.48 -2.57 25.26
CA LEU A 25 1.15 -3.10 25.52
C LEU A 25 1.08 -4.61 25.25
N LEU A 26 1.59 -5.05 24.11
CA LEU A 26 1.59 -6.45 23.71
C LEU A 26 2.45 -7.30 24.67
N LYS A 27 3.63 -6.81 25.05
CA LYS A 27 4.50 -7.44 26.03
C LYS A 27 3.76 -7.66 27.35
N GLN A 28 3.16 -6.62 27.94
CA GLN A 28 2.39 -6.69 29.15
C GLN A 28 1.18 -7.64 29.01
N ALA A 29 0.52 -7.66 27.87
CA ALA A 29 -0.61 -8.56 27.63
C ALA A 29 -0.16 -10.03 27.69
N ARG A 30 0.98 -10.38 27.12
CA ARG A 30 1.54 -11.74 27.17
C ARG A 30 2.02 -12.11 28.59
N GLU A 31 2.63 -11.19 29.31
CA GLU A 31 2.98 -11.37 30.72
C GLU A 31 1.74 -11.67 31.58
N LEU A 32 0.64 -11.00 31.29
CA LEU A 32 -0.66 -11.29 31.91
C LEU A 32 -1.33 -12.57 31.41
N LYS A 33 -0.70 -13.33 30.50
CA LYS A 33 -1.23 -14.55 29.88
C LYS A 33 -2.56 -14.33 29.15
N ILE A 34 -2.70 -13.21 28.43
CA ILE A 34 -3.81 -12.98 27.51
C ILE A 34 -3.48 -13.70 26.20
N GLY A 35 -4.20 -14.79 25.93
CA GLY A 35 -3.97 -15.66 24.77
C GLY A 35 -4.59 -15.17 23.46
N ALA A 36 -5.28 -14.02 23.47
CA ALA A 36 -5.93 -13.46 22.30
C ALA A 36 -4.96 -13.20 21.14
N ILE A 37 -5.45 -13.23 19.92
CA ILE A 37 -4.75 -12.68 18.75
C ILE A 37 -4.75 -11.16 18.90
N PHE A 38 -3.60 -10.53 18.77
CA PHE A 38 -3.50 -9.08 18.75
C PHE A 38 -3.42 -8.58 17.32
N ALA A 39 -4.39 -7.75 16.95
CA ALA A 39 -4.50 -7.09 15.66
C ALA A 39 -4.21 -5.60 15.81
N PHE A 40 -3.43 -5.05 14.88
CA PHE A 40 -2.98 -3.66 14.88
C PHE A 40 -3.29 -2.96 13.57
N GLY A 41 -3.38 -1.63 13.62
CA GLY A 41 -3.35 -0.80 12.42
C GLY A 41 -1.93 -0.64 11.88
N ASP A 42 -1.82 0.16 10.84
CA ASP A 42 -0.60 0.43 10.09
C ASP A 42 0.53 1.04 10.93
N GLY A 43 0.20 1.91 11.87
CA GLY A 43 1.18 2.55 12.76
C GLY A 43 1.97 1.61 13.67
N ALA A 44 1.51 0.37 13.84
CA ALA A 44 2.23 -0.68 14.57
C ALA A 44 2.65 -1.84 13.65
N CYS A 45 2.51 -1.68 12.32
CA CYS A 45 2.87 -2.69 11.34
C CYS A 45 4.34 -2.56 10.89
N THR A 46 5.25 -2.66 11.84
CA THR A 46 6.70 -2.46 11.66
C THR A 46 7.50 -3.55 12.37
N ASP A 47 8.70 -3.84 11.87
CA ASP A 47 9.65 -4.74 12.53
C ASP A 47 10.03 -4.25 13.93
N LYS A 48 9.87 -2.95 14.20
CA LYS A 48 10.14 -2.36 15.53
C LYS A 48 9.26 -2.94 16.64
N MET A 49 8.10 -3.52 16.29
CA MET A 49 7.28 -4.25 17.24
C MET A 49 8.03 -5.44 17.84
N ALA A 50 8.86 -6.14 17.07
CA ALA A 50 9.70 -7.23 17.56
C ALA A 50 10.81 -6.72 18.50
N GLU A 51 11.38 -5.54 18.23
CA GLU A 51 12.37 -4.91 19.13
C GLU A 51 11.73 -4.52 20.48
N LEU A 52 10.51 -3.98 20.45
CA LEU A 52 9.83 -3.45 21.64
C LEU A 52 9.13 -4.54 22.49
N ALA A 53 8.56 -5.53 21.83
CA ALA A 53 7.80 -6.59 22.49
C ALA A 53 8.57 -7.92 22.63
N GLY A 54 9.70 -8.07 21.91
CA GLY A 54 10.45 -9.33 21.88
C GLY A 54 9.59 -10.49 21.34
N ALA A 55 9.73 -11.66 21.92
CA ALA A 55 8.96 -12.85 21.57
C ALA A 55 7.43 -12.66 21.68
N ALA A 56 6.96 -11.68 22.44
CA ALA A 56 5.54 -11.37 22.56
C ALA A 56 4.92 -10.85 21.25
N ALA A 57 5.73 -10.34 20.31
CA ALA A 57 5.27 -9.88 19.02
C ALA A 57 4.92 -11.02 18.06
N GLU A 58 5.43 -12.21 18.30
CA GLU A 58 5.21 -13.35 17.40
C GLU A 58 3.71 -13.67 17.26
N GLY A 59 3.26 -13.87 16.04
CA GLY A 59 1.85 -14.15 15.72
C GLY A 59 0.91 -12.96 15.83
N MET A 60 1.39 -11.73 16.11
CA MET A 60 0.53 -10.56 15.93
C MET A 60 0.21 -10.35 14.45
N VAL A 61 -0.93 -9.74 14.16
CA VAL A 61 -1.33 -9.35 12.81
C VAL A 61 -1.51 -7.85 12.73
N CYS A 62 -1.26 -7.28 11.54
CA CYS A 62 -1.49 -5.86 11.32
C CYS A 62 -1.94 -5.59 9.88
N SER A 63 -2.54 -4.44 9.64
CA SER A 63 -3.01 -4.04 8.32
C SER A 63 -2.30 -2.79 7.84
N GLN A 64 -2.03 -2.72 6.53
CA GLN A 64 -1.58 -1.50 5.85
C GLN A 64 -2.45 -1.25 4.63
N ALA A 65 -2.72 0.02 4.34
CA ALA A 65 -3.37 0.41 3.10
C ALA A 65 -2.48 0.07 1.89
N GLY A 66 -3.11 -0.37 0.80
CA GLY A 66 -2.43 -0.68 -0.44
C GLY A 66 -1.70 -2.03 -0.46
N ILE A 67 -0.83 -2.18 -1.45
CA ILE A 67 0.04 -3.33 -1.64
C ILE A 67 1.33 -3.20 -0.83
N PRO A 68 2.06 -4.30 -0.57
CA PRO A 68 3.37 -4.24 0.09
C PRO A 68 4.31 -3.26 -0.62
N VAL A 69 5.10 -2.49 0.15
CA VAL A 69 6.02 -1.46 -0.40
C VAL A 69 6.96 -2.02 -1.45
N GLN A 70 7.42 -3.26 -1.28
CA GLN A 70 8.31 -3.95 -2.22
C GLN A 70 7.66 -4.21 -3.58
N SER A 71 6.32 -4.17 -3.65
CA SER A 71 5.54 -4.29 -4.89
C SER A 71 5.28 -2.94 -5.56
N SER A 72 5.78 -1.83 -5.01
CA SER A 72 5.70 -0.50 -5.61
C SER A 72 6.46 -0.43 -6.94
N GLY A 73 6.13 0.56 -7.76
CA GLY A 73 6.74 0.73 -9.07
C GLY A 73 8.27 0.78 -9.03
N LYS A 74 8.94 -0.03 -9.86
CA LYS A 74 10.40 -0.17 -9.89
C LYS A 74 11.14 1.17 -9.99
N LYS A 75 10.64 2.10 -10.81
CA LYS A 75 11.24 3.44 -10.96
C LYS A 75 11.27 4.21 -9.64
N PHE A 76 10.22 4.08 -8.82
CA PHE A 76 10.17 4.69 -7.50
C PHE A 76 11.18 4.03 -6.55
N LEU A 77 11.19 2.69 -6.49
CA LEU A 77 12.09 1.94 -5.60
C LEU A 77 13.56 2.26 -5.89
N ASP A 78 13.97 2.17 -7.15
CA ASP A 78 15.34 2.45 -7.59
C ASP A 78 15.73 3.91 -7.32
N GLY A 79 14.84 4.86 -7.65
CA GLY A 79 15.08 6.29 -7.46
C GLY A 79 15.17 6.68 -5.99
N TYR A 80 14.33 6.09 -5.14
CA TYR A 80 14.38 6.31 -3.70
C TYR A 80 15.69 5.80 -3.10
N LYS A 81 16.08 4.56 -3.44
CA LYS A 81 17.32 3.95 -2.98
C LYS A 81 18.55 4.73 -3.47
N ALA A 82 18.58 5.14 -4.73
CA ALA A 82 19.67 5.94 -5.29
C ALA A 82 19.82 7.30 -4.59
N LYS A 83 18.72 7.93 -4.20
CA LYS A 83 18.71 9.25 -3.57
C LYS A 83 19.03 9.21 -2.08
N PHE A 84 18.51 8.24 -1.35
CA PHE A 84 18.56 8.21 0.10
C PHE A 84 19.46 7.12 0.68
N ASN A 85 19.97 6.21 -0.16
CA ASN A 85 20.80 5.05 0.20
C ASN A 85 20.13 4.09 1.23
N ILE A 86 18.79 4.11 1.27
CA ILE A 86 17.95 3.22 2.07
C ILE A 86 16.78 2.73 1.22
N ASP A 87 16.19 1.60 1.58
CA ASP A 87 14.97 1.13 0.95
C ASP A 87 13.75 1.90 1.50
N PRO A 88 12.72 2.18 0.68
CA PRO A 88 11.52 2.85 1.17
C PRO A 88 10.73 1.94 2.13
N ILE A 89 10.12 2.55 3.14
CA ILE A 89 9.30 1.85 4.13
C ILE A 89 7.90 2.47 4.22
N LEU A 90 6.95 1.69 4.72
CA LEU A 90 5.58 2.12 5.09
C LEU A 90 4.94 3.06 4.07
N TYR A 91 4.86 4.33 4.43
CA TYR A 91 4.10 5.35 3.71
C TYR A 91 4.85 6.00 2.54
N ALA A 92 6.13 5.66 2.33
CA ALA A 92 6.97 6.36 1.35
C ALA A 92 6.36 6.41 -0.08
N PRO A 93 5.86 5.31 -0.69
CA PRO A 93 5.24 5.39 -2.01
C PRO A 93 3.93 6.18 -2.00
N PHE A 94 3.14 6.05 -0.94
CA PHE A 94 1.84 6.75 -0.84
C PHE A 94 2.02 8.25 -0.66
N THR A 95 2.98 8.68 0.17
CA THR A 95 3.32 10.10 0.37
C THR A 95 3.89 10.72 -0.90
N TYR A 96 4.72 9.96 -1.62
CA TYR A 96 5.24 10.38 -2.93
C TYR A 96 4.08 10.59 -3.92
N ASP A 97 3.19 9.64 -4.05
CA ASP A 97 2.04 9.73 -4.94
C ASP A 97 1.09 10.86 -4.54
N ALA A 98 0.83 11.04 -3.24
CA ALA A 98 0.00 12.14 -2.75
C ALA A 98 0.58 13.51 -3.15
N ALA A 99 1.90 13.70 -3.02
CA ALA A 99 2.55 14.93 -3.47
C ALA A 99 2.43 15.13 -4.99
N MET A 100 2.63 14.06 -5.77
CA MET A 100 2.51 14.12 -7.23
C MET A 100 1.07 14.39 -7.69
N LEU A 101 0.07 13.78 -7.04
CA LEU A 101 -1.35 14.03 -7.28
C LEU A 101 -1.71 15.50 -7.06
N MET A 102 -1.25 16.08 -5.95
CA MET A 102 -1.46 17.50 -5.63
C MET A 102 -0.86 18.40 -6.72
N ILE A 103 0.39 18.11 -7.13
CA ILE A 103 1.09 18.90 -8.16
C ILE A 103 0.33 18.80 -9.50
N GLU A 104 -0.10 17.60 -9.91
CA GLU A 104 -0.84 17.41 -11.17
C GLU A 104 -2.22 18.10 -11.12
N ALA A 105 -2.91 18.04 -9.99
CA ALA A 105 -4.18 18.74 -9.82
C ALA A 105 -4.02 20.26 -9.89
N MET A 106 -2.98 20.82 -9.24
CA MET A 106 -2.66 22.25 -9.30
C MET A 106 -2.30 22.69 -10.72
N LYS A 107 -1.50 21.91 -11.44
CA LYS A 107 -1.17 22.18 -12.86
C LYS A 107 -2.42 22.18 -13.73
N LYS A 108 -3.29 21.17 -13.56
CA LYS A 108 -4.52 21.04 -14.33
C LYS A 108 -5.50 22.19 -14.06
N ALA A 109 -5.51 22.70 -12.86
CA ALA A 109 -6.34 23.83 -12.45
C ALA A 109 -5.70 25.21 -12.71
N ASP A 110 -4.42 25.23 -13.14
CA ASP A 110 -3.57 26.43 -13.22
C ASP A 110 -3.66 27.31 -11.97
N SER A 111 -3.67 26.64 -10.77
CA SER A 111 -3.86 27.34 -9.49
C SER A 111 -3.40 26.49 -8.32
N THR A 112 -2.83 27.15 -7.31
CA THR A 112 -2.54 26.58 -5.99
C THR A 112 -3.68 26.80 -4.97
N ASP A 113 -4.75 27.47 -5.37
CA ASP A 113 -5.94 27.66 -4.54
C ASP A 113 -6.70 26.34 -4.38
N PRO A 114 -6.91 25.83 -3.15
CA PRO A 114 -7.63 24.58 -2.92
C PRO A 114 -9.03 24.54 -3.54
N ALA A 115 -9.77 25.65 -3.54
CA ALA A 115 -11.09 25.72 -4.12
C ALA A 115 -11.07 25.48 -5.65
N LYS A 116 -9.94 25.77 -6.31
CA LYS A 116 -9.76 25.60 -7.76
C LYS A 116 -9.20 24.25 -8.13
N TYR A 117 -8.20 23.73 -7.40
CA TYR A 117 -7.59 22.45 -7.77
C TYR A 117 -8.35 21.22 -7.23
N LEU A 118 -9.16 21.34 -6.18
CA LEU A 118 -9.89 20.22 -5.59
C LEU A 118 -10.79 19.47 -6.60
N PRO A 119 -11.57 20.14 -7.47
CA PRO A 119 -12.32 19.45 -8.51
C PRO A 119 -11.43 18.66 -9.49
N ALA A 120 -10.25 19.23 -9.82
CA ALA A 120 -9.29 18.56 -10.69
C ALA A 120 -8.66 17.34 -10.01
N LEU A 121 -8.39 17.41 -8.69
CA LEU A 121 -7.90 16.31 -7.87
C LEU A 121 -8.96 15.20 -7.77
N GLN A 122 -10.21 15.54 -7.54
CA GLN A 122 -11.31 14.57 -7.44
C GLN A 122 -11.53 13.80 -8.74
N ALA A 123 -11.34 14.45 -9.89
CA ALA A 123 -11.47 13.86 -11.22
C ALA A 123 -10.16 13.21 -11.74
N ILE A 124 -9.15 13.06 -10.91
CA ILE A 124 -7.84 12.59 -11.36
C ILE A 124 -7.85 11.10 -11.69
N ASN A 125 -7.08 10.72 -12.70
CA ASN A 125 -6.73 9.33 -12.98
C ASN A 125 -5.20 9.29 -13.08
N PHE A 126 -4.55 8.74 -12.07
CA PHE A 126 -3.11 8.82 -11.89
C PHE A 126 -2.50 7.43 -11.71
N ASN A 127 -1.42 7.14 -12.42
CA ASN A 127 -0.63 5.93 -12.25
C ASN A 127 0.63 6.28 -11.48
N GLY A 128 0.60 6.01 -10.18
CA GLY A 128 1.68 6.31 -9.26
C GLY A 128 2.58 5.12 -8.94
N ALA A 129 3.46 5.34 -7.97
CA ALA A 129 4.31 4.30 -7.40
C ALA A 129 3.49 3.23 -6.66
N SER A 130 2.37 3.62 -6.04
CA SER A 130 1.45 2.75 -5.32
C SER A 130 0.31 2.19 -6.19
N GLY A 131 0.42 2.30 -7.52
CA GLY A 131 -0.57 1.81 -8.49
C GLY A 131 -1.49 2.89 -9.02
N SER A 132 -2.62 2.46 -9.63
CA SER A 132 -3.63 3.37 -10.16
C SER A 132 -4.43 4.03 -9.05
N ILE A 133 -4.61 5.35 -9.16
CA ILE A 133 -5.32 6.14 -8.16
C ILE A 133 -6.44 6.92 -8.83
N GLN A 134 -7.65 6.66 -8.38
CA GLN A 134 -8.88 7.37 -8.70
C GLN A 134 -9.69 7.50 -7.42
N PHE A 135 -10.51 8.54 -7.34
CA PHE A 135 -11.38 8.78 -6.19
C PHE A 135 -12.85 8.60 -6.55
N ASP A 136 -13.63 8.14 -5.60
CA ASP A 136 -15.09 8.12 -5.67
C ASP A 136 -15.67 9.49 -5.26
N GLU A 137 -17.00 9.57 -5.19
CA GLU A 137 -17.72 10.79 -4.82
C GLU A 137 -17.45 11.26 -3.38
N LYS A 138 -17.00 10.34 -2.51
CA LYS A 138 -16.65 10.64 -1.11
C LYS A 138 -15.18 11.00 -0.92
N GLY A 139 -14.37 10.87 -1.98
CA GLY A 139 -12.93 11.06 -1.93
C GLY A 139 -12.16 9.80 -1.51
N ASP A 140 -12.82 8.65 -1.41
CA ASP A 140 -12.16 7.39 -1.15
C ASP A 140 -11.50 6.85 -2.41
N ARG A 141 -10.35 6.20 -2.26
CA ARG A 141 -9.66 5.57 -3.39
C ARG A 141 -10.49 4.39 -3.90
N LYS A 142 -10.82 4.41 -5.21
CA LYS A 142 -11.50 3.30 -5.87
C LYS A 142 -10.58 2.08 -5.94
N ASP A 143 -11.18 0.89 -5.82
CA ASP A 143 -10.49 -0.40 -5.93
C ASP A 143 -9.26 -0.52 -5.04
N ALA A 144 -9.28 0.15 -3.87
CA ALA A 144 -8.20 0.14 -2.92
C ALA A 144 -7.95 -1.26 -2.38
N GLU A 145 -6.69 -1.63 -2.30
CA GLU A 145 -6.22 -2.81 -1.61
C GLU A 145 -5.88 -2.50 -0.16
N MET A 146 -5.92 -3.54 0.67
CA MET A 146 -5.37 -3.54 2.03
C MET A 146 -4.54 -4.80 2.20
N THR A 147 -3.31 -4.67 2.61
CA THR A 147 -2.45 -5.82 2.91
C THR A 147 -2.51 -6.14 4.39
N ILE A 148 -2.73 -7.40 4.71
CA ILE A 148 -2.62 -7.96 6.05
C ILE A 148 -1.23 -8.59 6.19
N PHE A 149 -0.56 -8.24 7.27
CA PHE A 149 0.75 -8.76 7.63
C PHE A 149 0.66 -9.58 8.90
N ALA A 150 1.58 -10.50 9.05
CA ALA A 150 1.81 -11.22 10.31
C ALA A 150 3.27 -11.04 10.74
N MET A 151 3.49 -10.92 12.05
CA MET A 151 4.83 -11.01 12.63
C MET A 151 5.28 -12.46 12.61
N LYS A 152 6.38 -12.73 11.94
CA LYS A 152 6.99 -14.04 11.85
C LYS A 152 8.49 -13.91 11.94
N GLU A 153 9.10 -14.60 12.92
CA GLU A 153 10.55 -14.59 13.13
C GLU A 153 11.13 -13.16 13.29
N GLY A 154 10.37 -12.29 13.98
CA GLY A 154 10.76 -10.90 14.25
C GLY A 154 10.62 -9.95 13.05
N LYS A 155 9.95 -10.37 11.98
CA LYS A 155 9.70 -9.57 10.78
C LYS A 155 8.21 -9.51 10.45
N VAL A 156 7.73 -8.35 10.00
CA VAL A 156 6.41 -8.24 9.42
C VAL A 156 6.45 -8.74 7.98
N ALA A 157 5.71 -9.80 7.71
CA ALA A 157 5.61 -10.41 6.39
C ALA A 157 4.18 -10.31 5.86
N PRO A 158 3.97 -9.99 4.58
CA PRO A 158 2.64 -9.95 4.00
C PRO A 158 2.03 -11.36 4.04
N PHE A 159 0.77 -11.42 4.47
CA PHE A 159 0.03 -12.66 4.68
C PHE A 159 -1.14 -12.80 3.71
N ALA A 160 -1.90 -11.72 3.51
CA ALA A 160 -3.04 -11.68 2.60
C ALA A 160 -3.28 -10.26 2.06
N ILE A 161 -3.97 -10.16 0.94
CA ILE A 161 -4.43 -8.89 0.38
C ILE A 161 -5.94 -8.90 0.32
N ILE A 162 -6.55 -7.87 0.88
CA ILE A 162 -8.00 -7.63 0.79
C ILE A 162 -8.24 -6.71 -0.39
N LYS A 163 -9.07 -7.17 -1.34
CA LYS A 163 -9.50 -6.38 -2.51
C LYS A 163 -10.96 -6.67 -2.82
N GLY A 164 -11.76 -5.63 -2.98
CA GLY A 164 -13.19 -5.78 -3.28
C GLY A 164 -13.95 -6.64 -2.27
N GLY A 165 -13.58 -6.55 -0.98
CA GLY A 165 -14.17 -7.35 0.11
C GLY A 165 -13.75 -8.83 0.16
N LYS A 166 -12.81 -9.25 -0.72
CA LYS A 166 -12.29 -10.63 -0.76
C LYS A 166 -10.88 -10.67 -0.17
N SER A 167 -10.60 -11.74 0.59
CA SER A 167 -9.24 -12.06 1.03
C SER A 167 -8.58 -12.94 -0.03
N LEU A 168 -7.43 -12.50 -0.51
CA LEU A 168 -6.63 -13.16 -1.53
C LEU A 168 -5.28 -13.54 -0.91
N THR A 169 -4.73 -14.67 -1.29
CA THR A 169 -3.31 -14.97 -1.07
C THR A 169 -2.47 -14.04 -1.95
N LEU A 170 -1.17 -13.96 -1.65
CA LEU A 170 -0.24 -13.16 -2.46
C LEU A 170 -0.17 -13.66 -3.91
N ASP A 171 -0.20 -14.98 -4.10
CA ASP A 171 -0.15 -15.61 -5.44
C ASP A 171 -1.44 -15.33 -6.23
N GLU A 172 -2.61 -15.45 -5.60
CA GLU A 172 -3.89 -15.11 -6.23
C GLU A 172 -3.94 -13.63 -6.62
N TYR A 173 -3.45 -12.74 -5.75
CA TYR A 173 -3.38 -11.31 -6.08
C TYR A 173 -2.41 -11.04 -7.24
N ALA A 174 -1.24 -11.66 -7.24
CA ALA A 174 -0.27 -11.55 -8.32
C ALA A 174 -0.85 -12.01 -9.67
N ALA A 175 -1.58 -13.13 -9.68
CA ALA A 175 -2.25 -13.64 -10.86
C ALA A 175 -3.34 -12.68 -11.39
N LEU A 176 -4.10 -12.04 -10.50
CA LEU A 176 -5.12 -11.04 -10.88
C LEU A 176 -4.53 -9.71 -11.35
N SER A 177 -3.35 -9.36 -10.86
CA SER A 177 -2.67 -8.07 -11.13
C SER A 177 -1.66 -8.17 -12.28
N ALA A 178 -1.38 -9.38 -12.76
CA ALA A 178 -0.53 -9.58 -13.93
C ALA A 178 -1.15 -8.83 -15.13
N PRO A 179 -0.38 -7.98 -15.85
CA PRO A 179 -0.90 -7.38 -17.07
C PRO A 179 -1.34 -8.52 -17.99
N ALA A 180 -2.59 -8.45 -18.50
CA ALA A 180 -3.06 -9.37 -19.53
C ALA A 180 -1.96 -9.44 -20.58
N ALA A 181 -1.45 -10.65 -20.87
CA ALA A 181 -0.36 -10.84 -21.81
C ALA A 181 -0.67 -10.00 -23.06
N ALA A 182 0.22 -9.07 -23.37
CA ALA A 182 0.03 -8.16 -24.49
C ALA A 182 -0.36 -9.01 -25.69
N ALA A 183 -1.56 -8.76 -26.26
CA ALA A 183 -1.96 -9.39 -27.49
C ALA A 183 -0.83 -9.16 -28.51
N PRO A 184 -0.44 -10.17 -29.29
CA PRO A 184 0.64 -10.03 -30.23
C PRO A 184 0.38 -8.79 -31.08
N ALA A 185 1.36 -7.89 -31.13
CA ALA A 185 1.27 -6.67 -31.92
C ALA A 185 0.87 -7.06 -33.34
N ALA A 186 -0.19 -6.47 -33.84
CA ALA A 186 -0.57 -6.64 -35.23
C ALA A 186 0.64 -6.33 -36.14
N PRO A 187 0.93 -7.14 -37.15
CA PRO A 187 2.07 -6.91 -38.04
C PRO A 187 2.00 -5.48 -38.60
N ALA A 188 3.12 -4.75 -38.46
CA ALA A 188 3.24 -3.41 -39.01
C ALA A 188 2.84 -3.42 -40.48
N ALA A 189 1.90 -2.56 -40.87
CA ALA A 189 1.50 -2.37 -42.25
C ALA A 189 2.76 -2.04 -43.07
N ALA A 190 2.96 -2.76 -44.16
CA ALA A 190 4.04 -2.52 -45.10
C ALA A 190 4.00 -1.08 -45.60
N PRO A 191 5.15 -0.40 -45.75
CA PRO A 191 5.20 0.96 -46.27
C PRO A 191 4.61 1.00 -47.70
N ALA A 192 3.73 1.97 -47.93
CA ALA A 192 3.18 2.22 -49.26
C ALA A 192 4.30 2.48 -50.28
N PRO A 193 4.19 1.99 -51.52
CA PRO A 193 5.18 2.22 -52.57
C PRO A 193 5.30 3.72 -52.89
N ALA A 194 6.55 4.20 -52.98
CA ALA A 194 6.88 5.57 -53.28
C ALA A 194 6.32 5.94 -54.67
N ALA A 195 5.61 7.07 -54.77
CA ALA A 195 5.13 7.62 -56.02
C ALA A 195 6.31 7.93 -56.95
N ALA A 196 6.21 7.47 -58.20
CA ALA A 196 7.17 7.75 -59.25
C ALA A 196 7.20 9.24 -59.60
N PRO A 197 8.37 9.80 -59.95
CA PRO A 197 8.47 11.21 -60.35
C PRO A 197 7.78 11.49 -61.67
N ALA A 198 6.98 12.57 -61.75
CA ALA A 198 6.38 13.08 -62.95
C ALA A 198 7.47 13.53 -63.94
N LYS A 199 7.42 13.03 -65.17
CA LYS A 199 8.23 13.52 -66.30
C LYS A 199 7.68 14.87 -66.73
N GLN A 200 8.58 15.84 -66.81
CA GLN A 200 8.37 17.08 -67.62
C GLN A 200 8.54 16.77 -69.08
#